data_e16fd3ce0463ca8f59fa7c0dd97e4f06
#
_entry.id   e16fd3ce0463ca8f59fa7c0dd97e4f06
#
_cell.length_a   1.000
_cell.length_b   1.000
_cell.length_c   1.000
_cell.angle_alpha   90.00
_cell.angle_beta   90.00
_cell.angle_gamma   90.00
#
_symmetry.space_group_name_H-M   'P 1'
#
loop_
_entity.id
_entity.type
_entity.pdbx_description
1 polymer ?
#
loop_
_entity_poly.entity_id
_entity_poly.type
_entity_poly.pdbx_seq_one_letter_code
_entity_poly.pdbx_strand_id
1 'polypeptide(L)'
;DIDASKAVGGSFGGKIDANIQSFDFKGYTYQDLNLQGSFAPNRFDGTIRIDDPNGKFQAEGLFQHQPNNSQFNFTARLDHLRPDRLHLTDKYESPDISFALNANFTGDNIDNLQGQIRLEDLAFLTQPDSFFLKQFVVEASGHQLDRTLSIQSDLLHGEIEGAYSFHTLVPSLMQTFN
;
A
#
# COMPACT_ATOMS: atom_id res chain seq x y z
N ASP A 1 9.18 -19.49 -14.45
CA ASP A 1 10.32 -20.20 -13.82
C ASP A 1 10.49 -19.71 -12.38
N ILE A 2 10.66 -20.65 -11.47
CA ILE A 2 10.98 -20.37 -10.07
C ILE A 2 12.32 -20.99 -9.76
N ASP A 3 13.32 -20.18 -9.46
CA ASP A 3 14.63 -20.64 -9.00
C ASP A 3 14.73 -20.36 -7.49
N ALA A 4 14.72 -21.42 -6.69
CA ALA A 4 14.74 -21.32 -5.23
C ALA A 4 15.97 -22.05 -4.68
N SER A 5 16.77 -21.36 -3.88
CA SER A 5 17.93 -21.93 -3.21
C SER A 5 17.82 -21.79 -1.70
N LYS A 6 18.30 -22.81 -0.98
CA LYS A 6 18.42 -22.77 0.49
C LYS A 6 19.80 -22.21 0.83
N ALA A 7 19.84 -21.03 1.43
CA ALA A 7 21.10 -20.46 1.90
C ALA A 7 21.70 -21.29 3.06
N VAL A 8 23.02 -21.30 3.16
CA VAL A 8 23.72 -21.89 4.31
C VAL A 8 23.29 -21.17 5.58
N GLY A 9 22.54 -21.84 6.45
CA GLY A 9 21.92 -21.25 7.63
C GLY A 9 20.39 -21.38 7.72
N GLY A 10 19.76 -22.04 6.72
CA GLY A 10 18.35 -22.41 6.80
C GLY A 10 17.35 -21.40 6.25
N SER A 11 17.77 -20.24 5.76
CA SER A 11 16.89 -19.29 5.08
C SER A 11 16.55 -19.76 3.67
N PHE A 12 15.24 -19.77 3.34
CA PHE A 12 14.74 -20.06 2.01
C PHE A 12 14.63 -18.74 1.24
N GLY A 13 15.18 -18.68 0.03
CA GLY A 13 15.09 -17.51 -0.82
C GLY A 13 15.39 -17.88 -2.27
N GLY A 14 15.08 -16.98 -3.20
CA GLY A 14 15.28 -17.26 -4.60
C GLY A 14 14.87 -16.12 -5.51
N LYS A 15 14.86 -16.43 -6.80
CA LYS A 15 14.29 -15.58 -7.85
C LYS A 15 12.97 -16.17 -8.31
N ILE A 16 12.05 -15.30 -8.66
CA ILE A 16 10.77 -15.64 -9.25
C ILE A 16 10.63 -14.91 -10.58
N ASP A 17 10.21 -15.62 -11.60
CA ASP A 17 9.72 -15.10 -12.87
C ASP A 17 8.52 -15.96 -13.25
N ALA A 18 7.34 -15.43 -12.97
CA ALA A 18 6.09 -16.15 -13.13
C ALA A 18 5.10 -15.32 -13.95
N ASN A 19 4.51 -15.98 -14.94
CA ASN A 19 3.38 -15.48 -15.68
C ASN A 19 2.22 -16.44 -15.49
N ILE A 20 1.17 -15.97 -14.86
CA ILE A 20 -0.03 -16.73 -14.52
C ILE A 20 -1.19 -16.14 -15.30
N GLN A 21 -1.67 -16.90 -16.30
CA GLN A 21 -2.75 -16.46 -17.19
C GLN A 21 -4.06 -16.25 -16.44
N SER A 22 -4.35 -17.12 -15.45
CA SER A 22 -5.53 -16.95 -14.62
C SER A 22 -5.37 -17.66 -13.27
N PHE A 23 -6.02 -17.11 -12.25
CA PHE A 23 -6.13 -17.73 -10.92
C PHE A 23 -7.44 -17.37 -10.25
N ASP A 24 -7.99 -18.31 -9.48
CA ASP A 24 -9.25 -18.12 -8.78
C ASP A 24 -9.02 -17.62 -7.36
N PHE A 25 -9.69 -16.53 -7.00
CA PHE A 25 -9.68 -16.00 -5.64
C PHE A 25 -11.04 -15.38 -5.30
N LYS A 26 -11.62 -15.75 -4.16
CA LYS A 26 -12.94 -15.28 -3.69
C LYS A 26 -14.07 -15.42 -4.72
N GLY A 27 -14.02 -16.47 -5.53
CA GLY A 27 -15.05 -16.73 -6.54
C GLY A 27 -14.96 -15.85 -7.79
N TYR A 28 -13.85 -15.16 -7.98
CA TYR A 28 -13.51 -14.44 -9.20
C TYR A 28 -12.23 -15.00 -9.82
N THR A 29 -12.21 -15.14 -11.15
CA THR A 29 -11.05 -15.59 -11.91
C THR A 29 -10.27 -14.38 -12.41
N TYR A 30 -9.20 -14.03 -11.71
CA TYR A 30 -8.26 -12.97 -12.09
C TYR A 30 -7.44 -13.38 -13.29
N GLN A 31 -7.05 -12.40 -14.10
CA GLN A 31 -6.31 -12.63 -15.34
C GLN A 31 -4.93 -11.94 -15.30
N ASP A 32 -3.99 -12.51 -16.06
CA ASP A 32 -2.69 -11.94 -16.41
C ASP A 32 -1.89 -11.39 -15.20
N LEU A 33 -1.58 -12.25 -14.23
CA LEU A 33 -0.64 -11.95 -13.16
C LEU A 33 0.79 -12.22 -13.61
N ASN A 34 1.63 -11.19 -13.62
CA ASN A 34 3.06 -11.28 -13.80
C ASN A 34 3.80 -10.91 -12.51
N LEU A 35 4.76 -11.74 -12.11
CA LEU A 35 5.53 -11.57 -10.89
C LEU A 35 7.01 -11.82 -11.20
N GLN A 36 7.85 -10.81 -11.02
CA GLN A 36 9.28 -10.88 -11.26
C GLN A 36 10.05 -10.28 -10.10
N GLY A 37 11.10 -10.96 -9.64
CA GLY A 37 11.93 -10.42 -8.57
C GLY A 37 12.72 -11.45 -7.79
N SER A 38 13.16 -11.04 -6.62
CA SER A 38 13.81 -11.88 -5.63
C SER A 38 12.99 -11.93 -4.34
N PHE A 39 12.98 -13.07 -3.70
CA PHE A 39 12.29 -13.26 -2.43
C PHE A 39 13.18 -13.94 -1.40
N ALA A 40 12.92 -13.62 -0.15
CA ALA A 40 13.48 -14.26 1.03
C ALA A 40 12.39 -14.27 2.12
N PRO A 41 12.56 -14.91 3.26
CA PRO A 41 11.62 -14.81 4.35
C PRO A 41 11.32 -13.34 4.68
N ASN A 42 10.04 -12.97 4.63
CA ASN A 42 9.55 -11.61 4.89
C ASN A 42 10.15 -10.50 4.00
N ARG A 43 10.69 -10.85 2.83
CA ARG A 43 11.24 -9.89 1.87
C ARG A 43 10.83 -10.26 0.46
N PHE A 44 10.38 -9.26 -0.28
CA PHE A 44 10.21 -9.29 -1.73
C PHE A 44 10.82 -8.03 -2.32
N ASP A 45 11.53 -8.17 -3.43
CA ASP A 45 12.15 -7.07 -4.17
C ASP A 45 11.95 -7.36 -5.66
N GLY A 46 11.05 -6.60 -6.30
CA GLY A 46 10.67 -6.90 -7.67
C GLY A 46 9.41 -6.18 -8.12
N THR A 47 8.80 -6.71 -9.16
CA THR A 47 7.61 -6.17 -9.82
C THR A 47 6.45 -7.16 -9.73
N ILE A 48 5.27 -6.63 -9.41
CA ILE A 48 3.98 -7.33 -9.48
C ILE A 48 3.10 -6.58 -10.46
N ARG A 49 2.52 -7.27 -11.44
CA ARG A 49 1.58 -6.68 -12.39
C ARG A 49 0.38 -7.59 -12.56
N ILE A 50 -0.82 -7.00 -12.52
CA ILE A 50 -2.09 -7.65 -12.85
C ILE A 50 -2.75 -6.82 -13.95
N ASP A 51 -3.14 -7.44 -15.04
CA ASP A 51 -3.83 -6.80 -16.17
C ASP A 51 -5.19 -7.49 -16.37
N ASP A 52 -6.10 -7.22 -15.43
CA ASP A 52 -7.45 -7.78 -15.43
C ASP A 52 -8.43 -6.79 -16.08
N PRO A 53 -9.48 -7.26 -16.81
CA PRO A 53 -10.49 -6.38 -17.37
C PRO A 53 -11.23 -5.50 -16.35
N ASN A 54 -11.27 -5.91 -15.08
CA ASN A 54 -11.91 -5.18 -13.99
C ASN A 54 -10.93 -4.45 -13.06
N GLY A 55 -9.66 -4.28 -13.49
CA GLY A 55 -8.69 -3.48 -12.77
C GLY A 55 -7.25 -3.84 -13.09
N LYS A 56 -6.43 -2.82 -13.29
CA LYS A 56 -4.99 -2.98 -13.55
C LYS A 56 -4.21 -2.55 -12.34
N PHE A 57 -3.30 -3.39 -11.90
CA PHE A 57 -2.42 -3.12 -10.78
C PHE A 57 -0.97 -3.35 -11.19
N GLN A 58 -0.11 -2.42 -10.82
CA GLN A 58 1.34 -2.58 -10.94
C GLN A 58 1.99 -2.06 -9.67
N ALA A 59 2.94 -2.82 -9.14
CA ALA A 59 3.80 -2.37 -8.05
C ALA A 59 5.23 -2.81 -8.32
N GLU A 60 6.19 -1.98 -7.96
CA GLU A 60 7.62 -2.24 -8.11
C GLU A 60 8.37 -1.70 -6.90
N GLY A 61 9.28 -2.51 -6.36
CA GLY A 61 10.18 -2.10 -5.30
C GLY A 61 10.38 -3.15 -4.22
N LEU A 62 10.84 -2.67 -3.05
CA LEU A 62 11.20 -3.45 -1.89
C LEU A 62 10.08 -3.47 -0.86
N PHE A 63 9.71 -4.68 -0.46
CA PHE A 63 8.82 -4.98 0.66
C PHE A 63 9.58 -5.88 1.63
N GLN A 64 9.93 -5.36 2.78
CA GLN A 64 10.63 -6.14 3.81
C GLN A 64 9.93 -5.96 5.15
N HIS A 65 9.41 -7.05 5.70
CA HIS A 65 8.79 -7.04 7.02
C HIS A 65 9.71 -7.65 8.07
N GLN A 66 10.13 -6.84 9.03
CA GLN A 66 10.88 -7.26 10.22
C GLN A 66 10.26 -6.57 11.44
N PRO A 67 9.98 -7.28 12.53
CA PRO A 67 9.45 -6.66 13.74
C PRO A 67 10.30 -5.44 14.16
N ASN A 68 9.66 -4.30 14.34
CA ASN A 68 10.23 -2.99 14.66
C ASN A 68 11.22 -2.38 13.63
N ASN A 69 11.42 -3.01 12.47
CA ASN A 69 12.31 -2.48 11.41
C ASN A 69 11.86 -2.89 10.02
N SER A 70 10.57 -2.82 9.75
CA SER A 70 10.04 -3.05 8.40
C SER A 70 10.48 -1.93 7.48
N GLN A 71 10.80 -2.28 6.22
CA GLN A 71 11.23 -1.33 5.18
C GLN A 71 10.36 -1.49 3.95
N PHE A 72 9.87 -0.36 3.47
CA PHE A 72 9.02 -0.28 2.30
C PHE A 72 9.53 0.82 1.38
N ASN A 73 9.98 0.45 0.21
CA ASN A 73 10.41 1.38 -0.83
C ASN A 73 9.86 0.92 -2.16
N PHE A 74 8.67 1.38 -2.49
CA PHE A 74 7.98 0.93 -3.69
C PHE A 74 7.10 2.01 -4.31
N THR A 75 6.83 1.85 -5.58
CA THR A 75 5.76 2.56 -6.27
C THR A 75 4.64 1.58 -6.61
N ALA A 76 3.41 2.06 -6.60
CA ALA A 76 2.26 1.29 -7.05
C ALA A 76 1.32 2.17 -7.89
N ARG A 77 0.65 1.56 -8.85
CA ARG A 77 -0.39 2.18 -9.65
C ARG A 77 -1.58 1.25 -9.74
N LEU A 78 -2.74 1.83 -9.53
CA LEU A 78 -4.02 1.17 -9.67
C LEU A 78 -4.84 1.95 -10.69
N ASP A 79 -5.29 1.28 -11.74
CA ASP A 79 -6.12 1.87 -12.76
C ASP A 79 -7.45 1.12 -12.87
N HIS A 80 -8.56 1.84 -12.71
CA HIS A 80 -9.92 1.36 -12.93
C HIS A 80 -10.28 0.06 -12.19
N LEU A 81 -9.86 -0.07 -10.92
CA LEU A 81 -10.26 -1.20 -10.09
C LEU A 81 -11.77 -1.13 -9.83
N ARG A 82 -12.47 -2.21 -10.15
CA ARG A 82 -13.90 -2.41 -9.91
C ARG A 82 -14.10 -3.48 -8.84
N PRO A 83 -14.10 -3.10 -7.55
CA PRO A 83 -14.12 -4.08 -6.46
C PRO A 83 -15.39 -4.92 -6.40
N ASP A 84 -16.54 -4.40 -6.87
CA ASP A 84 -17.80 -5.13 -7.02
C ASP A 84 -17.67 -6.26 -8.04
N ARG A 85 -17.03 -6.01 -9.17
CA ARG A 85 -16.81 -6.99 -10.24
C ARG A 85 -15.80 -8.06 -9.85
N LEU A 86 -14.85 -7.70 -9.01
CA LEU A 86 -13.78 -8.58 -8.49
C LEU A 86 -14.22 -9.36 -7.25
N HIS A 87 -15.48 -9.27 -6.83
CA HIS A 87 -16.03 -9.88 -5.62
C HIS A 87 -15.31 -9.49 -4.33
N LEU A 88 -14.75 -8.27 -4.29
CA LEU A 88 -14.03 -7.75 -3.13
C LEU A 88 -14.97 -7.04 -2.15
N THR A 89 -16.01 -6.36 -2.66
CA THR A 89 -17.05 -5.70 -1.87
C THR A 89 -18.30 -5.49 -2.69
N ASP A 90 -19.45 -5.44 -2.01
CA ASP A 90 -20.77 -5.08 -2.55
C ASP A 90 -21.33 -3.80 -1.93
N LYS A 91 -20.49 -3.10 -1.13
CA LYS A 91 -20.92 -1.94 -0.34
C LYS A 91 -21.29 -0.72 -1.19
N TYR A 92 -20.65 -0.55 -2.34
CA TYR A 92 -20.82 0.61 -3.20
C TYR A 92 -21.37 0.22 -4.56
N GLU A 93 -22.19 1.09 -5.16
CA GLU A 93 -22.75 0.85 -6.48
C GLU A 93 -21.75 1.25 -7.57
N SER A 94 -21.34 0.28 -8.39
CA SER A 94 -20.41 0.44 -9.51
C SER A 94 -19.14 1.22 -9.16
N PRO A 95 -18.40 0.85 -8.11
CA PRO A 95 -17.21 1.55 -7.71
C PRO A 95 -16.09 1.40 -8.74
N ASP A 96 -15.38 2.49 -9.01
CA ASP A 96 -14.17 2.52 -9.86
C ASP A 96 -13.09 3.31 -9.13
N ILE A 97 -11.94 2.69 -8.89
CA ILE A 97 -10.86 3.25 -8.08
C ILE A 97 -9.59 3.32 -8.91
N SER A 98 -8.97 4.49 -8.95
CA SER A 98 -7.66 4.70 -9.57
C SER A 98 -6.78 5.56 -8.67
N PHE A 99 -5.48 5.25 -8.58
CA PHE A 99 -4.48 6.09 -7.91
C PHE A 99 -3.05 5.71 -8.31
N ALA A 100 -2.12 6.60 -8.03
CA ALA A 100 -0.69 6.32 -7.98
C ALA A 100 -0.18 6.48 -6.55
N LEU A 101 0.73 5.61 -6.11
CA LEU A 101 1.32 5.58 -4.78
C LEU A 101 2.84 5.51 -4.88
N ASN A 102 3.50 6.36 -4.12
CA ASN A 102 4.94 6.27 -3.85
C ASN A 102 5.13 6.14 -2.34
N ALA A 103 5.80 5.09 -1.91
CA ALA A 103 6.02 4.79 -0.51
C ALA A 103 7.50 4.54 -0.26
N ASN A 104 8.10 5.37 0.58
CA ASN A 104 9.47 5.20 1.04
C ASN A 104 9.50 5.45 2.55
N PHE A 105 9.34 4.38 3.31
CA PHE A 105 9.27 4.48 4.76
C PHE A 105 9.82 3.24 5.46
N THR A 106 10.18 3.41 6.71
CA THR A 106 10.44 2.35 7.68
C THR A 106 9.38 2.38 8.78
N GLY A 107 9.19 1.25 9.45
CA GLY A 107 8.19 1.09 10.49
C GLY A 107 7.13 0.04 10.12
N ASP A 108 6.46 -0.50 11.11
CA ASP A 108 5.44 -1.54 10.98
C ASP A 108 4.04 -1.08 11.46
N ASN A 109 3.97 0.14 11.95
CA ASN A 109 2.72 0.80 12.32
C ASN A 109 2.89 2.33 12.21
N ILE A 110 1.78 3.06 12.27
CA ILE A 110 1.77 4.52 12.13
C ILE A 110 2.52 5.25 13.26
N ASP A 111 2.63 4.62 14.45
CA ASP A 111 3.32 5.22 15.60
C ASP A 111 4.86 5.12 15.49
N ASN A 112 5.39 4.23 14.65
CA ASN A 112 6.83 4.11 14.41
C ASN A 112 7.24 4.34 12.95
N LEU A 113 6.33 4.85 12.14
CA LEU A 113 6.59 5.21 10.75
C LEU A 113 7.63 6.32 10.67
N GLN A 114 8.60 6.16 9.79
CA GLN A 114 9.58 7.16 9.41
C GLN A 114 9.78 7.14 7.90
N GLY A 115 9.65 8.30 7.27
CA GLY A 115 9.72 8.46 5.83
C GLY A 115 8.46 9.08 5.25
N GLN A 116 8.18 8.79 3.99
CA GLN A 116 7.11 9.44 3.25
C GLN A 116 6.23 8.43 2.53
N ILE A 117 4.94 8.69 2.56
CA ILE A 117 3.92 8.04 1.72
C ILE A 117 3.22 9.14 0.93
N ARG A 118 3.19 9.00 -0.39
CA ARG A 118 2.55 9.95 -1.31
C ARG A 118 1.54 9.22 -2.18
N LEU A 119 0.28 9.60 -2.07
CA LEU A 119 -0.81 9.18 -2.93
C LEU A 119 -1.13 10.31 -3.91
N GLU A 120 -1.27 9.98 -5.19
CA GLU A 120 -1.53 10.94 -6.26
C GLU A 120 -2.69 10.48 -7.12
N ASP A 121 -3.44 11.45 -7.66
CA ASP A 121 -4.53 11.25 -8.59
C ASP A 121 -5.55 10.19 -8.16
N LEU A 122 -5.89 10.19 -6.84
CA LEU A 122 -6.94 9.34 -6.33
C LEU A 122 -8.28 9.75 -6.93
N ALA A 123 -8.88 8.85 -7.66
CA ALA A 123 -10.26 8.93 -8.12
C ALA A 123 -11.04 7.75 -7.54
N PHE A 124 -12.10 8.03 -6.81
CA PHE A 124 -13.08 7.07 -6.34
C PHE A 124 -14.44 7.47 -6.91
N LEU A 125 -14.86 6.76 -7.92
CA LEU A 125 -16.13 6.96 -8.59
C LEU A 125 -17.13 5.94 -8.07
N THR A 126 -18.33 6.37 -7.74
CA THR A 126 -19.45 5.51 -7.36
C THR A 126 -20.75 6.24 -7.71
N GLN A 127 -21.89 5.59 -7.59
CA GLN A 127 -23.17 6.23 -7.79
C GLN A 127 -23.86 6.45 -6.45
N PRO A 128 -24.38 7.67 -6.18
CA PRO A 128 -24.36 8.89 -7.03
C PRO A 128 -23.11 9.76 -6.87
N ASP A 129 -22.16 9.39 -6.00
CA ASP A 129 -21.08 10.24 -5.54
C ASP A 129 -19.75 9.94 -6.24
N SER A 130 -18.88 10.95 -6.24
CA SER A 130 -17.50 10.82 -6.72
C SER A 130 -16.57 11.60 -5.80
N PHE A 131 -15.42 11.02 -5.50
CA PHE A 131 -14.39 11.65 -4.68
C PHE A 131 -13.07 11.70 -5.46
N PHE A 132 -12.45 12.87 -5.46
CA PHE A 132 -11.16 13.10 -6.10
C PHE A 132 -10.21 13.74 -5.11
N LEU A 133 -8.97 13.26 -5.11
CA LEU A 133 -7.89 13.84 -4.33
C LEU A 133 -6.65 13.88 -5.21
N LYS A 134 -6.19 15.08 -5.53
CA LYS A 134 -5.05 15.26 -6.42
C LYS A 134 -3.76 14.76 -5.78
N GLN A 135 -3.57 15.06 -4.48
CA GLN A 135 -2.39 14.68 -3.74
C GLN A 135 -2.72 14.49 -2.26
N PHE A 136 -2.15 13.45 -1.67
CA PHE A 136 -2.13 13.22 -0.24
C PHE A 136 -0.74 12.73 0.17
N VAL A 137 -0.06 13.48 1.03
CA VAL A 137 1.28 13.17 1.51
C VAL A 137 1.25 13.03 3.01
N VAL A 138 1.83 11.94 3.49
CA VAL A 138 2.14 11.73 4.90
C VAL A 138 3.65 11.63 5.01
N GLU A 139 4.24 12.46 5.85
CA GLU A 139 5.67 12.43 6.15
C GLU A 139 5.87 12.35 7.65
N ALA A 140 6.67 11.40 8.08
CA ALA A 140 7.00 11.21 9.48
C ALA A 140 8.51 11.17 9.66
N SER A 141 9.01 11.91 10.63
CA SER A 141 10.44 12.02 10.95
C SER A 141 10.66 12.15 12.45
N GLY A 142 11.95 12.08 12.85
CA GLY A 142 12.35 12.24 14.25
C GLY A 142 12.26 10.96 15.07
N HIS A 143 12.67 11.07 16.33
CA HIS A 143 12.73 9.93 17.26
C HIS A 143 12.15 10.28 18.62
N GLN A 144 11.46 9.34 19.22
CA GLN A 144 10.92 9.42 20.59
C GLN A 144 10.12 10.71 20.88
N LEU A 145 10.73 11.68 21.55
CA LEU A 145 10.06 12.91 22.00
C LEU A 145 10.06 14.04 20.95
N ASP A 146 10.93 13.94 19.95
CA ASP A 146 11.11 14.95 18.88
C ASP A 146 10.61 14.37 17.54
N ARG A 147 9.37 13.91 17.52
CA ARG A 147 8.75 13.36 16.32
C ARG A 147 7.93 14.44 15.65
N THR A 148 7.95 14.41 14.32
CA THR A 148 7.09 15.24 13.49
C THR A 148 6.30 14.34 12.55
N LEU A 149 5.00 14.55 12.50
CA LEU A 149 4.10 13.99 11.48
C LEU A 149 3.45 15.14 10.73
N SER A 150 3.70 15.19 9.44
CA SER A 150 3.05 16.13 8.54
C SER A 150 2.06 15.39 7.65
N ILE A 151 0.87 15.94 7.50
CA ILE A 151 -0.16 15.48 6.56
C ILE A 151 -0.51 16.66 5.67
N GLN A 152 -0.37 16.47 4.36
CA GLN A 152 -0.65 17.48 3.36
C GLN A 152 -1.50 16.93 2.22
N SER A 153 -2.55 17.64 1.87
CA SER A 153 -3.36 17.36 0.69
C SER A 153 -3.91 18.67 0.08
N ASP A 154 -4.61 18.55 -1.03
CA ASP A 154 -5.38 19.65 -1.60
C ASP A 154 -6.61 20.06 -0.75
N LEU A 155 -6.99 19.27 0.25
CA LEU A 155 -8.13 19.54 1.12
C LEU A 155 -7.73 19.98 2.53
N LEU A 156 -6.56 19.55 3.03
CA LEU A 156 -6.11 19.85 4.39
C LEU A 156 -4.59 19.87 4.48
N HIS A 157 -4.11 20.63 5.45
CA HIS A 157 -2.73 20.60 5.91
C HIS A 157 -2.71 20.52 7.44
N GLY A 158 -1.89 19.65 7.99
CA GLY A 158 -1.73 19.47 9.43
C GLY A 158 -0.33 18.97 9.78
N GLU A 159 0.15 19.41 10.94
CA GLU A 159 1.42 18.97 11.50
C GLU A 159 1.27 18.70 12.99
N ILE A 160 1.90 17.65 13.46
CA ILE A 160 1.93 17.23 14.86
C ILE A 160 3.38 17.04 15.26
N GLU A 161 3.82 17.77 16.27
CA GLU A 161 5.16 17.67 16.82
C GLU A 161 5.15 17.12 18.25
N GLY A 162 6.18 16.38 18.61
CA GLY A 162 6.41 15.87 19.96
C GLY A 162 6.09 14.38 20.14
N ALA A 163 5.92 13.97 21.39
CA ALA A 163 5.60 12.58 21.72
C ALA A 163 4.10 12.32 21.51
N TYR A 164 3.73 11.76 20.38
CA TYR A 164 2.34 11.37 20.10
C TYR A 164 2.22 9.86 19.85
N SER A 165 1.02 9.33 20.13
CA SER A 165 0.59 8.02 19.69
C SER A 165 -0.77 8.15 19.02
N PHE A 166 -0.89 7.62 17.80
CA PHE A 166 -2.17 7.61 17.08
C PHE A 166 -3.23 6.80 17.79
N HIS A 167 -2.84 5.78 18.52
CA HIS A 167 -3.77 4.98 19.31
C HIS A 167 -4.53 5.82 20.37
N THR A 168 -3.91 6.87 20.88
CA THR A 168 -4.51 7.77 21.86
C THR A 168 -5.05 9.06 21.25
N LEU A 169 -4.43 9.55 20.19
CA LEU A 169 -4.73 10.86 19.58
C LEU A 169 -6.09 10.85 18.88
N VAL A 170 -6.39 9.81 18.10
CA VAL A 170 -7.66 9.70 17.36
C VAL A 170 -8.88 9.68 18.31
N PRO A 171 -8.92 8.83 19.35
CA PRO A 171 -9.99 8.87 20.34
C PRO A 171 -10.13 10.23 21.05
N SER A 172 -9.00 10.89 21.38
CA SER A 172 -9.01 12.19 22.05
C SER A 172 -9.60 13.30 21.19
N LEU A 173 -9.27 13.32 19.90
CA LEU A 173 -9.87 14.26 18.94
C LEU A 173 -11.37 14.01 18.79
N MET A 174 -11.79 12.77 18.68
CA MET A 174 -13.23 12.44 18.57
C MET A 174 -14.04 12.86 19.82
N GLN A 175 -13.42 12.82 21.02
CA GLN A 175 -14.06 13.30 22.25
C GLN A 175 -14.17 14.83 22.33
N THR A 176 -13.29 15.56 21.63
CA THR A 176 -13.28 17.03 21.65
C THR A 176 -14.35 17.63 20.73
N PHE A 177 -14.81 16.87 19.74
CA PHE A 177 -15.82 17.30 18.77
C PHE A 177 -17.25 16.77 19.06
N ASN A 178 -17.44 16.06 20.16
CA ASN A 178 -18.73 15.66 20.72
C ASN A 178 -19.08 16.54 21.93
#